data_b97907de3a825d1f93197c7c9fd291d0
#
_entry.id   b97907de3a825d1f93197c7c9fd291d0
#
_cell.length_a   1.000
_cell.length_b   1.000
_cell.length_c   1.000
_cell.angle_alpha   90.00
_cell.angle_beta   90.00
_cell.angle_gamma   90.00
#
_symmetry.space_group_name_H-M   'P 1'
#
loop_
_entity.id
_entity.type
_entity.pdbx_description
1 polymer ?
#
loop_
_entity_poly.entity_id
_entity_poly.type
_entity_poly.pdbx_seq_one_letter_code
_entity_poly.pdbx_strand_id
1 'polypeptide(L)'
;NFTDVDDKIIKKAIEEGVSAQEISERYIAECKKDMDGMNVKPATTNPQATQEINGMISMIQTLVDKGYAYPAADGTVYFRVKKFKEYGKLSHKNLDDLQSGFRSLQVSGEDQKEDPLDFVLWKPKKEGEPSWPSPWCDGRPGWHIECSVMAKKYLGDEIDIHAGGEDLIFP
;
A
#
# COMPACT_ATOMS: atom_id res chain seq x y z
N ASN A 1 12.23 -0.37 0.86
CA ASN A 1 11.42 0.80 1.23
C ASN A 1 11.02 0.76 2.70
N PHE A 2 10.54 1.91 3.20
CA PHE A 2 9.88 2.03 4.48
C PHE A 2 8.41 2.38 4.27
N THR A 3 7.51 1.57 4.80
CA THR A 3 6.10 1.89 4.98
C THR A 3 5.97 2.73 6.25
N ASP A 4 6.09 4.04 6.09
CA ASP A 4 6.10 5.02 7.19
C ASP A 4 4.73 5.66 7.45
N VAL A 5 3.68 5.10 6.85
CA VAL A 5 2.27 5.40 7.11
C VAL A 5 1.46 4.10 7.07
N ASP A 6 0.96 3.64 8.21
CA ASP A 6 0.27 2.37 8.37
C ASP A 6 -0.63 2.40 9.61
N ASP A 7 -1.64 1.54 9.67
CA ASP A 7 -2.57 1.46 10.80
C ASP A 7 -1.85 1.17 12.13
N LYS A 8 -0.78 0.36 12.12
CA LYS A 8 0.01 0.04 13.32
C LYS A 8 0.79 1.26 13.82
N ILE A 9 1.36 2.04 12.90
CA ILE A 9 2.08 3.28 13.21
C ILE A 9 1.11 4.30 13.82
N ILE A 10 -0.05 4.48 13.20
CA ILE A 10 -1.09 5.40 13.66
C ILE A 10 -1.57 5.01 15.06
N LYS A 11 -1.89 3.73 15.25
CA LYS A 11 -2.30 3.21 16.56
C LYS A 11 -1.24 3.49 17.64
N LYS A 12 0.03 3.20 17.33
CA LYS A 12 1.15 3.44 18.25
C LYS A 12 1.33 4.92 18.59
N ALA A 13 1.18 5.79 17.59
CA ALA A 13 1.25 7.23 17.78
C ALA A 13 0.16 7.74 18.74
N ILE A 14 -1.07 7.27 18.56
CA ILE A 14 -2.20 7.59 19.46
C ILE A 14 -1.93 7.09 20.87
N GLU A 15 -1.46 5.85 21.04
CA GLU A 15 -1.13 5.25 22.34
C GLU A 15 -0.04 6.04 23.09
N GLU A 16 0.96 6.57 22.37
CA GLU A 16 2.06 7.31 22.96
C GLU A 16 1.82 8.83 23.03
N GLY A 17 0.75 9.33 22.41
CA GLY A 17 0.43 10.77 22.37
C GLY A 17 1.43 11.60 21.53
N VAL A 18 2.00 10.99 20.48
CA VAL A 18 2.95 11.61 19.56
C VAL A 18 2.44 11.53 18.11
N SER A 19 3.16 12.14 17.16
CA SER A 19 2.78 12.05 15.75
C SER A 19 3.16 10.70 15.12
N ALA A 20 2.43 10.29 14.07
CA ALA A 20 2.78 9.11 13.28
C ALA A 20 4.18 9.24 12.65
N GLN A 21 4.56 10.46 12.25
CA GLN A 21 5.89 10.75 11.73
C GLN A 21 6.98 10.46 12.77
N GLU A 22 6.80 10.89 14.01
CA GLU A 22 7.78 10.64 15.09
C GLU A 22 7.96 9.15 15.35
N ILE A 23 6.87 8.37 15.36
CA ILE A 23 6.94 6.91 15.47
C ILE A 23 7.73 6.32 14.30
N SER A 24 7.42 6.72 13.08
CA SER A 24 8.09 6.21 11.87
C SER A 24 9.59 6.52 11.88
N GLU A 25 9.97 7.76 12.15
CA GLU A 25 11.37 8.19 12.20
C GLU A 25 12.17 7.41 13.25
N ARG A 26 11.58 7.20 14.44
CA ARG A 26 12.17 6.40 15.50
C ARG A 26 12.47 4.97 15.06
N TYR A 27 11.48 4.28 14.51
CA TYR A 27 11.64 2.88 14.08
C TYR A 27 12.46 2.72 12.82
N ILE A 28 12.49 3.70 11.92
CA ILE A 28 13.43 3.72 10.79
C ILE A 28 14.88 3.80 11.31
N ALA A 29 15.14 4.64 12.30
CA ALA A 29 16.47 4.75 12.90
C ALA A 29 16.89 3.44 13.60
N GLU A 30 16.00 2.82 14.38
CA GLU A 30 16.27 1.52 15.02
C GLU A 30 16.50 0.42 13.97
N CYS A 31 15.68 0.34 12.93
CA CYS A 31 15.87 -0.63 11.85
C CYS A 31 17.25 -0.49 11.18
N LYS A 32 17.68 0.75 10.88
CA LYS A 32 19.01 0.99 10.31
C LYS A 32 20.13 0.55 11.23
N LYS A 33 20.00 0.81 12.53
CA LYS A 33 20.96 0.39 13.56
C LYS A 33 21.05 -1.14 13.66
N ASP A 34 19.91 -1.83 13.64
CA ASP A 34 19.86 -3.29 13.69
C ASP A 34 20.49 -3.91 12.45
N MET A 35 20.20 -3.36 11.26
CA MET A 35 20.82 -3.81 10.01
C MET A 35 22.32 -3.61 10.01
N ASP A 36 22.80 -2.47 10.48
CA ASP A 36 24.24 -2.18 10.64
C ASP A 36 24.90 -3.17 11.61
N GLY A 37 24.27 -3.45 12.75
CA GLY A 37 24.72 -4.45 13.73
C GLY A 37 24.82 -5.87 13.17
N MET A 38 24.03 -6.19 12.15
CA MET A 38 24.10 -7.46 11.42
C MET A 38 25.04 -7.44 10.20
N ASN A 39 25.82 -6.37 10.00
CA ASN A 39 26.67 -6.16 8.83
C ASN A 39 25.89 -6.17 7.49
N VAL A 40 24.63 -5.81 7.48
CA VAL A 40 23.86 -5.64 6.26
C VAL A 40 24.20 -4.27 5.66
N LYS A 41 24.77 -4.28 4.47
CA LYS A 41 25.08 -3.04 3.75
C LYS A 41 23.81 -2.27 3.43
N PRO A 42 23.81 -0.92 3.58
CA PRO A 42 22.66 -0.13 3.22
C PRO A 42 22.34 -0.26 1.72
N ALA A 43 21.05 -0.23 1.40
CA ALA A 43 20.60 -0.15 0.01
C ALA A 43 20.99 1.22 -0.59
N THR A 44 21.13 1.29 -1.91
CA THR A 44 21.40 2.54 -2.63
C THR A 44 20.29 3.57 -2.38
N THR A 45 19.04 3.10 -2.30
CA THR A 45 17.86 3.92 -2.04
C THR A 45 16.93 3.20 -1.07
N ASN A 46 16.47 3.91 -0.05
CA ASN A 46 15.45 3.46 0.90
C ASN A 46 14.28 4.44 0.84
N PRO A 47 13.38 4.33 -0.14
CA PRO A 47 12.26 5.26 -0.28
C PRO A 47 11.27 5.10 0.87
N GLN A 48 10.59 6.20 1.21
CA GLN A 48 9.53 6.26 2.21
C GLN A 48 8.18 6.53 1.54
N ALA A 49 7.14 5.82 1.95
CA ALA A 49 5.81 5.95 1.38
C ALA A 49 5.28 7.38 1.44
N THR A 50 5.49 8.08 2.57
CA THR A 50 5.03 9.47 2.76
C THR A 50 5.68 10.48 1.80
N GLN A 51 6.84 10.15 1.23
CA GLN A 51 7.54 11.00 0.26
C GLN A 51 7.06 10.76 -1.18
N GLU A 52 6.25 9.74 -1.41
CA GLU A 52 5.83 9.31 -2.75
C GLU A 52 4.32 9.47 -3.00
N ILE A 53 3.61 10.18 -2.14
CA ILE A 53 2.15 10.36 -2.20
C ILE A 53 1.67 10.89 -3.56
N ASN A 54 2.33 11.90 -4.11
CA ASN A 54 1.96 12.47 -5.42
C ASN A 54 2.09 11.42 -6.55
N GLY A 55 3.13 10.59 -6.49
CA GLY A 55 3.31 9.48 -7.42
C GLY A 55 2.21 8.43 -7.31
N MET A 56 1.79 8.13 -6.07
CA MET A 56 0.69 7.20 -5.80
C MET A 56 -0.63 7.73 -6.34
N ILE A 57 -0.96 8.99 -6.07
CA ILE A 57 -2.17 9.64 -6.62
C ILE A 57 -2.18 9.60 -8.15
N SER A 58 -1.05 9.94 -8.79
CA SER A 58 -0.92 9.92 -10.25
C SER A 58 -1.09 8.52 -10.84
N MET A 59 -0.49 7.50 -10.20
CA MET A 59 -0.65 6.11 -10.64
C MET A 59 -2.09 5.62 -10.46
N ILE A 60 -2.70 5.90 -9.32
CA ILE A 60 -4.11 5.54 -9.05
C ILE A 60 -5.02 6.21 -10.08
N GLN A 61 -4.83 7.51 -10.38
CA GLN A 61 -5.61 8.21 -11.38
C GLN A 61 -5.47 7.54 -12.76
N THR A 62 -4.26 7.16 -13.14
CA THR A 62 -4.02 6.41 -14.38
C THR A 62 -4.79 5.09 -14.42
N LEU A 63 -4.85 4.38 -13.29
CA LEU A 63 -5.63 3.13 -13.19
C LEU A 63 -7.14 3.38 -13.28
N VAL A 64 -7.64 4.46 -12.69
CA VAL A 64 -9.05 4.89 -12.81
C VAL A 64 -9.38 5.22 -14.26
N ASP A 65 -8.56 6.04 -14.92
CA ASP A 65 -8.77 6.46 -16.32
C ASP A 65 -8.77 5.26 -17.29
N LYS A 66 -7.95 4.24 -17.00
CA LYS A 66 -7.91 2.98 -17.75
C LYS A 66 -9.00 1.98 -17.35
N GLY A 67 -9.79 2.28 -16.33
CA GLY A 67 -10.85 1.42 -15.82
C GLY A 67 -10.39 0.24 -14.96
N TYR A 68 -9.11 0.19 -14.55
CA TYR A 68 -8.58 -0.81 -13.63
C TYR A 68 -8.78 -0.48 -12.16
N ALA A 69 -9.20 0.73 -11.86
CA ALA A 69 -9.60 1.15 -10.52
C ALA A 69 -10.91 1.93 -10.57
N TYR A 70 -11.56 2.08 -9.43
CA TYR A 70 -12.81 2.85 -9.31
C TYR A 70 -12.91 3.51 -7.93
N PRO A 71 -13.42 4.75 -7.88
CA PRO A 71 -13.76 5.39 -6.61
C PRO A 71 -15.14 4.91 -6.14
N ALA A 72 -15.24 4.61 -4.85
CA ALA A 72 -16.50 4.34 -4.17
C ALA A 72 -17.13 5.65 -3.66
N ALA A 73 -18.38 5.57 -3.16
CA ALA A 73 -19.13 6.73 -2.73
C ALA A 73 -18.51 7.50 -1.55
N ASP A 74 -17.75 6.82 -0.68
CA ASP A 74 -17.03 7.40 0.44
C ASP A 74 -15.65 7.99 0.08
N GLY A 75 -15.23 7.89 -1.18
CA GLY A 75 -13.94 8.33 -1.67
C GLY A 75 -12.82 7.26 -1.58
N THR A 76 -13.13 6.06 -1.08
CA THR A 76 -12.21 4.92 -1.17
C THR A 76 -11.98 4.55 -2.63
N VAL A 77 -10.74 4.30 -3.03
CA VAL A 77 -10.44 3.83 -4.39
C VAL A 77 -9.98 2.38 -4.33
N TYR A 78 -10.60 1.53 -5.15
CA TYR A 78 -10.32 0.10 -5.25
C TYR A 78 -9.68 -0.26 -6.58
N PHE A 79 -8.81 -1.26 -6.58
CA PHE A 79 -8.31 -1.91 -7.78
C PHE A 79 -9.23 -3.06 -8.20
N ARG A 80 -9.59 -3.13 -9.49
CA ARG A 80 -10.42 -4.21 -10.08
C ARG A 80 -9.56 -5.39 -10.46
N VAL A 81 -9.41 -6.36 -9.55
CA VAL A 81 -8.54 -7.53 -9.78
C VAL A 81 -8.97 -8.31 -11.03
N LYS A 82 -10.25 -8.62 -11.18
CA LYS A 82 -10.77 -9.41 -12.33
C LYS A 82 -10.65 -8.70 -13.68
N LYS A 83 -10.49 -7.39 -13.69
CA LYS A 83 -10.25 -6.62 -14.92
C LYS A 83 -8.85 -6.88 -15.47
N PHE A 84 -7.88 -7.14 -14.61
CA PHE A 84 -6.50 -7.42 -14.99
C PHE A 84 -6.30 -8.91 -15.24
N LYS A 85 -6.48 -9.35 -16.50
CA LYS A 85 -6.52 -10.77 -16.90
C LYS A 85 -5.27 -11.57 -16.55
N GLU A 86 -4.12 -10.89 -16.38
CA GLU A 86 -2.85 -11.52 -16.03
C GLU A 86 -2.56 -11.49 -14.52
N TYR A 87 -3.53 -11.06 -13.70
CA TYR A 87 -3.36 -11.06 -12.24
C TYR A 87 -3.11 -12.48 -11.74
N GLY A 88 -2.10 -12.64 -10.88
CA GLY A 88 -1.67 -13.95 -10.38
C GLY A 88 -0.67 -14.70 -11.28
N LYS A 89 -0.36 -14.21 -12.49
CA LYS A 89 0.59 -14.85 -13.41
C LYS A 89 1.98 -15.00 -12.79
N LEU A 90 2.49 -13.96 -12.13
CA LEU A 90 3.81 -14.00 -11.49
C LEU A 90 3.85 -14.94 -10.28
N SER A 91 2.82 -14.93 -9.46
CA SER A 91 2.71 -15.74 -8.25
C SER A 91 2.23 -17.18 -8.52
N HIS A 92 1.86 -17.50 -9.76
CA HIS A 92 1.22 -18.77 -10.16
C HIS A 92 -0.05 -19.08 -9.35
N LYS A 93 -0.77 -18.04 -8.88
CA LYS A 93 -2.03 -18.18 -8.16
C LYS A 93 -3.21 -18.05 -9.12
N ASN A 94 -4.19 -18.94 -8.93
CA ASN A 94 -5.47 -18.83 -9.62
C ASN A 94 -6.42 -17.94 -8.78
N LEU A 95 -7.10 -17.01 -9.42
CA LEU A 95 -8.06 -16.12 -8.74
C LEU A 95 -9.21 -16.89 -8.05
N ASP A 96 -9.61 -18.02 -8.60
CA ASP A 96 -10.67 -18.85 -8.01
C ASP A 96 -10.23 -19.47 -6.67
N ASP A 97 -8.96 -19.82 -6.54
CA ASP A 97 -8.37 -20.35 -5.30
C ASP A 97 -8.27 -19.27 -4.22
N LEU A 98 -8.02 -18.01 -4.65
CA LEU A 98 -7.93 -16.86 -3.73
C LEU A 98 -9.29 -16.52 -3.10
N GLN A 99 -10.40 -16.75 -3.81
CA GLN A 99 -11.75 -16.51 -3.27
C GLN A 99 -12.09 -17.41 -2.08
N SER A 100 -11.53 -18.60 -2.01
CA SER A 100 -11.82 -19.56 -0.93
C SER A 100 -11.13 -19.22 0.40
N GLY A 101 -9.98 -18.53 0.36
CA GLY A 101 -9.23 -18.14 1.56
C GLY A 101 -9.71 -16.85 2.22
N PHE A 102 -10.40 -15.98 1.49
CA PHE A 102 -10.75 -14.62 1.90
C PHE A 102 -12.00 -14.47 2.77
N ARG A 103 -12.77 -15.53 2.96
CA ARG A 103 -14.05 -15.49 3.71
C ARG A 103 -13.93 -15.13 5.20
N SER A 104 -12.72 -15.02 5.74
CA SER A 104 -12.51 -14.80 7.18
C SER A 104 -11.97 -13.42 7.59
N LEU A 105 -11.58 -12.57 6.64
CA LEU A 105 -11.03 -11.24 6.91
C LEU A 105 -12.03 -10.15 6.49
N GLN A 106 -13.04 -9.90 7.29
CA GLN A 106 -13.87 -8.69 7.14
C GLN A 106 -13.08 -7.46 7.64
N VAL A 107 -12.63 -6.65 6.71
CA VAL A 107 -12.07 -5.32 7.02
C VAL A 107 -13.18 -4.28 6.86
N SER A 108 -13.30 -3.37 7.81
CA SER A 108 -14.31 -2.31 7.78
C SER A 108 -14.19 -1.47 6.49
N GLY A 109 -15.30 -1.32 5.75
CA GLY A 109 -15.37 -0.60 4.48
C GLY A 109 -15.58 -1.50 3.25
N GLU A 110 -15.74 -2.81 3.43
CA GLU A 110 -15.87 -3.79 2.33
C GLU A 110 -17.21 -3.75 1.59
N ASP A 111 -18.22 -3.10 2.14
CA ASP A 111 -19.59 -3.08 1.58
C ASP A 111 -19.69 -2.34 0.23
N GLN A 112 -18.63 -1.62 -0.18
CA GLN A 112 -18.61 -0.81 -1.41
C GLN A 112 -17.75 -1.42 -2.53
N LYS A 113 -17.17 -2.60 -2.33
CA LYS A 113 -16.41 -3.31 -3.35
C LYS A 113 -17.34 -3.87 -4.44
N GLU A 114 -16.93 -3.71 -5.70
CA GLU A 114 -17.59 -4.38 -6.84
C GLU A 114 -17.36 -5.89 -6.82
N ASP A 115 -16.19 -6.33 -6.32
CA ASP A 115 -15.80 -7.74 -6.21
C ASP A 115 -15.03 -7.97 -4.89
N PRO A 116 -15.22 -9.11 -4.21
CA PRO A 116 -14.50 -9.43 -2.97
C PRO A 116 -12.98 -9.46 -3.10
N LEU A 117 -12.45 -9.71 -4.30
CA LEU A 117 -11.00 -9.71 -4.56
C LEU A 117 -10.41 -8.31 -4.72
N ASP A 118 -11.24 -7.29 -4.92
CA ASP A 118 -10.76 -5.94 -5.10
C ASP A 118 -10.12 -5.43 -3.81
N PHE A 119 -9.04 -4.69 -3.94
CA PHE A 119 -8.30 -4.17 -2.80
C PHE A 119 -8.11 -2.66 -2.86
N VAL A 120 -7.88 -2.06 -1.70
CA VAL A 120 -7.84 -0.62 -1.53
C VAL A 120 -6.53 -0.04 -2.06
N LEU A 121 -6.63 1.01 -2.87
CA LEU A 121 -5.52 1.84 -3.34
C LEU A 121 -5.43 3.18 -2.60
N TRP A 122 -6.60 3.73 -2.18
CA TRP A 122 -6.69 4.98 -1.43
C TRP A 122 -7.80 4.87 -0.38
N LYS A 123 -7.53 5.32 0.84
CA LYS A 123 -8.45 5.29 1.99
C LYS A 123 -8.82 6.70 2.39
N PRO A 124 -10.12 7.02 2.65
CA PRO A 124 -10.51 8.27 3.29
C PRO A 124 -9.84 8.44 4.65
N LYS A 125 -9.55 9.68 5.01
CA LYS A 125 -9.00 10.01 6.32
C LYS A 125 -9.99 9.67 7.44
N LYS A 126 -9.44 9.26 8.58
CA LYS A 126 -10.14 9.19 9.86
C LYS A 126 -9.56 10.23 10.81
N GLU A 127 -10.31 10.54 11.85
CA GLU A 127 -9.84 11.46 12.88
C GLU A 127 -8.53 10.98 13.52
N GLY A 128 -7.56 11.88 13.63
CA GLY A 128 -6.22 11.54 14.17
C GLY A 128 -5.26 10.86 13.20
N GLU A 129 -5.67 10.56 11.96
CA GLU A 129 -4.80 9.96 10.95
C GLU A 129 -4.08 11.04 10.10
N PRO A 130 -2.83 10.80 9.68
CA PRO A 130 -2.20 11.59 8.65
C PRO A 130 -2.99 11.47 7.34
N SER A 131 -3.11 12.56 6.60
CA SER A 131 -3.86 12.56 5.35
C SER A 131 -3.31 13.57 4.35
N TRP A 132 -3.55 13.30 3.08
CA TRP A 132 -3.16 14.14 1.95
C TRP A 132 -4.37 14.39 1.06
N PRO A 133 -4.44 15.57 0.41
CA PRO A 133 -5.49 15.85 -0.54
C PRO A 133 -5.36 14.97 -1.78
N SER A 134 -6.47 14.47 -2.28
CA SER A 134 -6.54 13.71 -3.53
C SER A 134 -7.80 14.08 -4.33
N PRO A 135 -7.91 13.69 -5.62
CA PRO A 135 -9.11 13.92 -6.41
C PRO A 135 -10.38 13.26 -5.86
N TRP A 136 -10.24 12.23 -5.03
CA TRP A 136 -11.36 11.43 -4.51
C TRP A 136 -11.79 11.88 -3.11
N CYS A 137 -10.84 12.10 -2.23
CA CYS A 137 -11.05 12.60 -0.87
C CYS A 137 -9.69 12.93 -0.22
N ASP A 138 -9.71 13.70 0.87
CA ASP A 138 -8.58 13.73 1.78
C ASP A 138 -8.39 12.33 2.39
N GLY A 139 -7.17 11.80 2.34
CA GLY A 139 -6.94 10.43 2.77
C GLY A 139 -5.48 10.00 2.72
N ARG A 140 -5.27 8.71 2.65
CA ARG A 140 -3.95 8.09 2.61
C ARG A 140 -3.92 6.88 1.67
N PRO A 141 -2.73 6.47 1.19
CA PRO A 141 -2.61 5.32 0.32
C PRO A 141 -3.02 4.02 1.02
N GLY A 142 -3.54 3.08 0.22
CA GLY A 142 -3.54 1.67 0.56
C GLY A 142 -2.13 1.11 0.45
N TRP A 143 -1.83 0.06 1.19
CA TRP A 143 -0.48 -0.49 1.27
C TRP A 143 0.09 -0.95 -0.08
N HIS A 144 -0.75 -1.56 -0.92
CA HIS A 144 -0.30 -2.23 -2.15
C HIS A 144 0.19 -1.30 -3.26
N ILE A 145 -0.25 -0.03 -3.29
CA ILE A 145 0.19 0.93 -4.31
C ILE A 145 1.61 1.46 -4.04
N GLU A 146 2.06 1.42 -2.79
CA GLU A 146 3.33 2.00 -2.36
C GLU A 146 4.51 1.39 -3.11
N CYS A 147 4.66 0.07 -3.04
CA CYS A 147 5.76 -0.64 -3.70
C CYS A 147 5.73 -0.47 -5.22
N SER A 148 4.55 -0.45 -5.84
CA SER A 148 4.42 -0.25 -7.29
C SER A 148 4.96 1.10 -7.72
N VAL A 149 4.62 2.16 -7.00
CA VAL A 149 5.08 3.53 -7.32
C VAL A 149 6.57 3.68 -7.07
N MET A 150 7.05 3.21 -5.91
CA MET A 150 8.46 3.32 -5.55
C MET A 150 9.34 2.50 -6.50
N ALA A 151 8.94 1.27 -6.82
CA ALA A 151 9.66 0.44 -7.78
C ALA A 151 9.74 1.12 -9.16
N LYS A 152 8.62 1.59 -9.70
CA LYS A 152 8.60 2.30 -10.99
C LYS A 152 9.48 3.54 -10.98
N LYS A 153 9.45 4.33 -9.91
CA LYS A 153 10.23 5.57 -9.81
C LYS A 153 11.74 5.33 -9.77
N TYR A 154 12.18 4.35 -8.98
CA TYR A 154 13.60 4.14 -8.70
C TYR A 154 14.26 3.05 -9.54
N LEU A 155 13.49 2.11 -10.10
CA LEU A 155 13.99 0.98 -10.89
C LEU A 155 13.54 1.03 -12.36
N GLY A 156 12.52 1.83 -12.68
CA GLY A 156 11.98 1.94 -14.05
C GLY A 156 10.79 1.01 -14.29
N ASP A 157 10.47 0.81 -15.57
CA ASP A 157 9.31 0.00 -15.98
C ASP A 157 9.59 -1.51 -15.98
N GLU A 158 10.85 -1.90 -16.02
CA GLU A 158 11.30 -3.29 -15.96
C GLU A 158 12.10 -3.51 -14.67
N ILE A 159 11.75 -4.56 -13.93
CA ILE A 159 12.36 -4.89 -12.65
C ILE A 159 13.00 -6.27 -12.76
N ASP A 160 14.30 -6.39 -12.48
CA ASP A 160 15.03 -7.65 -12.58
C ASP A 160 14.75 -8.58 -11.40
N ILE A 161 14.64 -8.02 -10.18
CA ILE A 161 14.42 -8.79 -8.97
C ILE A 161 13.34 -8.12 -8.14
N HIS A 162 12.29 -8.87 -7.81
CA HIS A 162 11.28 -8.52 -6.81
C HIS A 162 11.25 -9.59 -5.73
N ALA A 163 11.38 -9.19 -4.46
CA ALA A 163 11.36 -10.09 -3.32
C ALA A 163 10.31 -9.63 -2.31
N GLY A 164 9.54 -10.58 -1.81
CA GLY A 164 8.51 -10.36 -0.78
C GLY A 164 8.24 -11.64 -0.01
N GLY A 165 7.61 -11.54 1.15
CA GLY A 165 7.16 -12.68 1.92
C GLY A 165 6.03 -13.45 1.20
N GLU A 166 5.90 -14.75 1.45
CA GLU A 166 4.83 -15.56 0.86
C GLU A 166 3.44 -15.10 1.33
N ASP A 167 3.35 -14.58 2.53
CA ASP A 167 2.17 -13.95 3.14
C ASP A 167 1.72 -12.65 2.42
N LEU A 168 2.57 -12.09 1.55
CA LEU A 168 2.33 -10.85 0.80
C LEU A 168 1.99 -11.10 -0.68
N ILE A 169 1.78 -12.34 -1.09
CA ILE A 169 1.50 -12.69 -2.50
C ILE A 169 0.15 -12.15 -2.96
N PHE A 170 -0.82 -12.11 -2.06
CA PHE A 170 -2.13 -11.53 -2.34
C PHE A 170 -2.58 -10.63 -1.19
N PRO A 171 -3.22 -9.48 -1.57
CA PRO A 171 -3.49 -8.37 -0.69
C PRO A 171 -4.31 -8.71 0.48
#